data_6a5a06165bfdac7d7ec969b51848b904
#
_entry.id   6a5a06165bfdac7d7ec969b51848b904
#
_cell.length_a   1.000
_cell.length_b   1.000
_cell.length_c   1.000
_cell.angle_alpha   90.00
_cell.angle_beta   90.00
_cell.angle_gamma   90.00
#
_symmetry.space_group_name_H-M   'P 1'
#
loop_
_entity.id
_entity.type
_entity.pdbx_description
1 polymer ?
#
loop_
_entity_poly.entity_id
_entity_poly.type
_entity_poly.pdbx_seq_one_letter_code
_entity_poly.pdbx_strand_id
1 'polypeptide(L)'
;MRLRQEKKLDRNEMIQLLETANREDREYLAAQAREVREKIYGKDVFVRGLIEFTNICRNDCYYCGIRKSNEKVERYRLTPEEILSCAKEGYELGFRTFVLQGGEDGWFTKERVVLIVRELKKQFPDCAVTLSIGERTKEEYECFREAGADRYLLRHETADD
;
A
#
# COMPACT_ATOMS: atom_id res chain seq x y z
N MET A 1 -19.27 3.49 23.56
CA MET A 1 -18.68 2.48 24.45
C MET A 1 -18.65 1.08 23.83
N ARG A 2 -19.73 0.62 23.18
CA ARG A 2 -19.81 -0.73 22.57
C ARG A 2 -18.75 -1.01 21.53
N LEU A 3 -18.47 -0.09 20.58
CA LEU A 3 -17.43 -0.25 19.58
C LEU A 3 -16.05 -0.51 20.18
N ARG A 4 -15.72 0.12 21.32
CA ARG A 4 -14.44 -0.09 22.01
C ARG A 4 -14.34 -1.46 22.67
N GLN A 5 -15.45 -1.98 23.21
CA GLN A 5 -15.50 -3.27 23.92
C GLN A 5 -15.60 -4.45 22.95
N GLU A 6 -16.53 -4.38 22.02
CA GLU A 6 -16.84 -5.47 21.08
C GLU A 6 -16.05 -5.41 19.76
N LYS A 7 -15.39 -4.26 19.49
CA LYS A 7 -14.61 -3.98 18.27
C LYS A 7 -15.39 -4.13 16.97
N LYS A 8 -16.71 -4.09 17.04
CA LYS A 8 -17.59 -4.17 15.88
C LYS A 8 -18.90 -3.40 16.13
N LEU A 9 -19.49 -2.93 15.04
CA LEU A 9 -20.84 -2.41 14.96
C LEU A 9 -21.60 -3.23 13.93
N ASP A 10 -22.92 -3.35 14.07
CA ASP A 10 -23.75 -3.83 12.99
C ASP A 10 -23.92 -2.73 11.90
N ARG A 11 -24.55 -3.10 10.78
CA ARG A 11 -24.72 -2.19 9.64
C ARG A 11 -25.52 -0.94 10.03
N ASN A 12 -26.60 -1.09 10.79
CA ASN A 12 -27.47 0.02 11.14
C ASN A 12 -26.78 0.97 12.13
N GLU A 13 -26.08 0.43 13.12
CA GLU A 13 -25.27 1.19 14.06
C GLU A 13 -24.16 1.97 13.32
N MET A 14 -23.54 1.38 12.31
CA MET A 14 -22.53 2.05 11.49
C MET A 14 -23.15 3.21 10.69
N ILE A 15 -24.27 2.98 10.02
CA ILE A 15 -25.01 4.01 9.28
C ILE A 15 -25.40 5.15 10.22
N GLN A 16 -26.00 4.84 11.36
CA GLN A 16 -26.39 5.83 12.35
C GLN A 16 -25.20 6.68 12.80
N LEU A 17 -24.06 6.04 13.11
CA LEU A 17 -22.86 6.75 13.53
C LEU A 17 -22.36 7.70 12.44
N LEU A 18 -22.34 7.27 11.17
CA LEU A 18 -21.84 8.07 10.04
C LEU A 18 -22.76 9.24 9.70
N GLU A 19 -24.08 9.05 9.81
CA GLU A 19 -25.08 10.05 9.42
C GLU A 19 -25.35 11.08 10.54
N THR A 20 -25.30 10.65 11.81
CA THR A 20 -25.73 11.50 12.93
C THR A 20 -24.60 12.05 13.78
N ALA A 21 -23.35 11.60 13.59
CA ALA A 21 -22.24 12.05 14.40
C ALA A 21 -22.02 13.57 14.27
N ASN A 22 -22.25 14.28 15.35
CA ASN A 22 -21.95 15.68 15.48
C ASN A 22 -20.44 15.92 15.76
N ARG A 23 -20.03 17.15 15.98
CA ARG A 23 -18.64 17.50 16.25
C ARG A 23 -18.12 16.84 17.53
N GLU A 24 -18.89 16.83 18.58
CA GLU A 24 -18.50 16.26 19.89
C GLU A 24 -18.32 14.75 19.78
N ASP A 25 -19.23 14.05 19.10
CA ASP A 25 -19.11 12.62 18.82
C ASP A 25 -17.83 12.27 18.05
N ARG A 26 -17.49 13.08 17.05
CA ARG A 26 -16.26 12.89 16.24
C ARG A 26 -15.00 13.13 17.07
N GLU A 27 -14.98 14.17 17.91
CA GLU A 27 -13.86 14.46 18.81
C GLU A 27 -13.68 13.34 19.84
N TYR A 28 -14.78 12.82 20.40
CA TYR A 28 -14.76 11.68 21.30
C TYR A 28 -14.20 10.41 20.61
N LEU A 29 -14.71 10.07 19.43
CA LEU A 29 -14.23 8.93 18.65
C LEU A 29 -12.73 9.04 18.31
N ALA A 30 -12.29 10.22 17.89
CA ALA A 30 -10.90 10.49 17.60
C ALA A 30 -10.01 10.31 18.84
N ALA A 31 -10.47 10.77 20.01
CA ALA A 31 -9.74 10.59 21.27
C ALA A 31 -9.65 9.11 21.66
N GLN A 32 -10.74 8.33 21.52
CA GLN A 32 -10.74 6.90 21.79
C GLN A 32 -9.85 6.13 20.81
N ALA A 33 -9.89 6.45 19.53
CA ALA A 33 -9.03 5.83 18.52
C ALA A 33 -7.54 6.11 18.80
N ARG A 34 -7.21 7.35 19.21
CA ARG A 34 -5.86 7.73 19.61
C ARG A 34 -5.36 6.94 20.79
N GLU A 35 -6.19 6.81 21.83
CA GLU A 35 -5.83 6.02 23.02
C GLU A 35 -5.52 4.56 22.67
N VAL A 36 -6.34 3.92 21.83
CA VAL A 36 -6.11 2.55 21.37
C VAL A 36 -4.83 2.44 20.55
N ARG A 37 -4.61 3.38 19.62
CA ARG A 37 -3.40 3.42 18.80
C ARG A 37 -2.14 3.60 19.67
N GLU A 38 -2.15 4.54 20.63
CA GLU A 38 -0.99 4.83 21.47
C GLU A 38 -0.61 3.68 22.38
N LYS A 39 -1.56 2.84 22.78
CA LYS A 39 -1.29 1.61 23.56
C LYS A 39 -0.52 0.55 22.74
N ILE A 40 -0.67 0.54 21.41
CA ILE A 40 -0.06 -0.46 20.53
C ILE A 40 1.23 0.06 19.91
N TYR A 41 1.22 1.31 19.45
CA TYR A 41 2.29 1.89 18.62
C TYR A 41 3.01 3.09 19.27
N GLY A 42 2.63 3.47 20.50
CA GLY A 42 3.15 4.69 21.10
C GLY A 42 2.71 5.94 20.31
N LYS A 43 3.54 6.97 20.33
CA LYS A 43 3.33 8.23 19.58
C LYS A 43 4.03 8.27 18.23
N ASP A 44 4.72 7.21 17.86
CA ASP A 44 5.53 7.17 16.66
C ASP A 44 4.69 7.26 15.38
N VAL A 45 5.27 7.92 14.38
CA VAL A 45 4.73 7.99 13.03
C VAL A 45 5.62 7.13 12.13
N PHE A 46 5.02 6.10 11.53
CA PHE A 46 5.74 5.21 10.64
C PHE A 46 5.80 5.80 9.23
N VAL A 47 6.99 6.13 8.79
CA VAL A 47 7.26 6.62 7.44
C VAL A 47 7.70 5.46 6.55
N ARG A 48 7.20 5.43 5.32
CA ARG A 48 7.51 4.40 4.32
C ARG A 48 8.17 5.03 3.12
N GLY A 49 9.21 4.38 2.59
CA GLY A 49 9.82 4.73 1.30
C GLY A 49 8.93 4.23 0.16
N LEU A 50 8.38 5.15 -0.63
CA LEU A 50 7.63 4.83 -1.83
C LEU A 50 8.57 4.84 -3.03
N ILE A 51 8.59 3.74 -3.78
CA ILE A 51 9.32 3.62 -5.05
C ILE A 51 8.28 3.40 -6.14
N GLU A 52 7.98 4.46 -6.88
CA GLU A 52 7.11 4.39 -8.04
C GLU A 52 7.93 3.98 -9.26
N PHE A 53 8.01 2.68 -9.51
CA PHE A 53 8.96 2.12 -10.46
C PHE A 53 8.46 2.06 -11.91
N THR A 54 7.17 2.29 -12.14
CA THR A 54 6.57 2.43 -13.47
C THR A 54 5.27 3.21 -13.42
N ASN A 55 5.03 4.04 -14.41
CA ASN A 55 3.75 4.68 -14.64
C ASN A 55 3.02 4.14 -15.90
N ILE A 56 3.48 3.01 -16.43
CA ILE A 56 2.81 2.30 -17.51
C ILE A 56 1.70 1.43 -16.90
N CYS A 57 0.48 1.55 -17.43
CA CYS A 57 -0.68 0.80 -16.96
C CYS A 57 -1.51 0.31 -18.14
N ARG A 58 -1.99 -0.93 -18.06
CA ARG A 58 -2.90 -1.51 -19.06
C ARG A 58 -4.35 -1.06 -18.86
N ASN A 59 -4.70 -0.59 -17.66
CA ASN A 59 -6.05 -0.20 -17.28
C ASN A 59 -6.35 1.26 -17.62
N ASP A 60 -7.63 1.57 -17.76
CA ASP A 60 -8.12 2.90 -18.14
C ASP A 60 -9.09 3.49 -17.12
N CYS A 61 -8.77 3.40 -15.84
CA CYS A 61 -9.59 3.92 -14.74
C CYS A 61 -9.75 5.44 -14.85
N TYR A 62 -10.98 5.94 -14.92
CA TYR A 62 -11.30 7.35 -15.22
C TYR A 62 -10.60 8.37 -14.33
N TYR A 63 -10.44 8.07 -13.04
CA TYR A 63 -9.82 8.97 -12.06
C TYR A 63 -8.29 8.92 -12.06
N CYS A 64 -7.66 7.95 -12.76
CA CYS A 64 -6.23 7.70 -12.65
C CYS A 64 -5.41 8.54 -13.63
N GLY A 65 -4.42 9.27 -13.11
CA GLY A 65 -3.51 10.08 -13.94
C GLY A 65 -2.64 9.25 -14.88
N ILE A 66 -2.32 8.00 -14.50
CA ILE A 66 -1.49 7.08 -15.31
C ILE A 66 -2.32 6.09 -16.14
N ARG A 67 -3.63 6.32 -16.29
CA ARG A 67 -4.49 5.45 -17.13
C ARG A 67 -3.96 5.36 -18.56
N LYS A 68 -4.26 4.23 -19.21
CA LYS A 68 -3.75 3.89 -20.55
C LYS A 68 -4.01 4.99 -21.59
N SER A 69 -5.21 5.57 -21.60
CA SER A 69 -5.63 6.58 -22.58
C SER A 69 -5.03 7.98 -22.35
N ASN A 70 -4.33 8.22 -21.23
CA ASN A 70 -3.72 9.52 -20.98
C ASN A 70 -2.40 9.66 -21.75
N GLU A 71 -2.46 10.30 -22.92
CA GLU A 71 -1.32 10.57 -23.79
C GLU A 71 -0.44 11.75 -23.33
N LYS A 72 -0.91 12.53 -22.35
CA LYS A 72 -0.18 13.70 -21.83
C LYS A 72 0.88 13.37 -20.79
N VAL A 73 0.98 12.10 -20.41
CA VAL A 73 1.92 11.62 -19.39
C VAL A 73 3.15 11.03 -20.05
N GLU A 74 4.31 11.56 -19.72
CA GLU A 74 5.57 10.91 -20.08
C GLU A 74 5.68 9.57 -19.36
N ARG A 75 5.85 8.50 -20.14
CA ARG A 75 5.91 7.12 -19.62
C ARG A 75 7.32 6.72 -19.30
N TYR A 76 7.50 6.11 -18.12
CA TYR A 76 8.80 5.59 -17.69
C TYR A 76 8.65 4.21 -17.06
N ARG A 77 9.78 3.56 -16.95
CA ARG A 77 9.96 2.28 -16.26
C ARG A 77 11.38 2.24 -15.71
N LEU A 78 11.51 2.08 -14.40
CA LEU A 78 12.80 1.88 -13.77
C LEU A 78 13.32 0.46 -14.04
N THR A 79 14.61 0.33 -14.19
CA THR A 79 15.28 -0.97 -14.20
C THR A 79 15.35 -1.56 -12.79
N PRO A 80 15.58 -2.87 -12.64
CA PRO A 80 15.82 -3.47 -11.33
C PRO A 80 16.94 -2.78 -10.54
N GLU A 81 18.02 -2.38 -11.22
CA GLU A 81 19.17 -1.70 -10.62
C GLU A 81 18.79 -0.32 -10.08
N GLU A 82 17.98 0.45 -10.81
CA GLU A 82 17.47 1.73 -10.36
C GLU A 82 16.54 1.59 -9.16
N ILE A 83 15.68 0.55 -9.15
CA ILE A 83 14.80 0.25 -7.99
C ILE A 83 15.64 -0.06 -6.75
N LEU A 84 16.70 -0.88 -6.89
CA LEU A 84 17.60 -1.20 -5.79
C LEU A 84 18.40 0.00 -5.32
N SER A 85 18.80 0.89 -6.23
CA SER A 85 19.48 2.15 -5.89
C SER A 85 18.56 3.07 -5.06
N CYS A 86 17.31 3.26 -5.47
CA CYS A 86 16.32 4.00 -4.69
C CYS A 86 16.10 3.41 -3.29
N ALA A 87 16.04 2.07 -3.19
CA ALA A 87 15.91 1.40 -1.91
C ALA A 87 17.13 1.62 -1.01
N LYS A 88 18.34 1.59 -1.59
CA LYS A 88 19.58 1.87 -0.85
C LYS A 88 19.61 3.28 -0.29
N GLU A 89 19.29 4.28 -1.11
CA GLU A 89 19.20 5.68 -0.65
C GLU A 89 18.15 5.82 0.47
N GLY A 90 16.98 5.21 0.30
CA GLY A 90 15.94 5.20 1.32
C GLY A 90 16.40 4.52 2.62
N TYR A 91 17.15 3.43 2.53
CA TYR A 91 17.70 2.73 3.69
C TYR A 91 18.68 3.60 4.48
N GLU A 92 19.57 4.30 3.77
CA GLU A 92 20.54 5.23 4.35
C GLU A 92 19.83 6.42 5.03
N LEU A 93 18.68 6.86 4.51
CA LEU A 93 17.81 7.87 5.12
C LEU A 93 16.99 7.36 6.31
N GLY A 94 17.07 6.08 6.63
CA GLY A 94 16.40 5.47 7.79
C GLY A 94 15.08 4.80 7.50
N PHE A 95 14.61 4.73 6.25
CA PHE A 95 13.40 3.95 5.92
C PHE A 95 13.61 2.46 6.20
N ARG A 96 12.58 1.81 6.74
CA ARG A 96 12.56 0.36 7.03
C ARG A 96 11.32 -0.32 6.46
N THR A 97 10.62 0.37 5.58
CA THR A 97 9.55 -0.20 4.76
C THR A 97 9.63 0.43 3.38
N PHE A 98 9.70 -0.40 2.35
CA PHE A 98 9.60 0.03 0.96
C PHE A 98 8.27 -0.41 0.37
N VAL A 99 7.60 0.52 -0.31
CA VAL A 99 6.38 0.26 -1.08
C VAL A 99 6.76 0.36 -2.55
N LEU A 100 6.78 -0.77 -3.23
CA LEU A 100 6.94 -0.83 -4.68
C LEU A 100 5.58 -0.60 -5.32
N GLN A 101 5.37 0.57 -5.90
CA GLN A 101 4.11 0.96 -6.52
C GLN A 101 4.30 1.22 -8.01
N GLY A 102 3.31 0.83 -8.79
CA GLY A 102 3.28 1.11 -10.22
C GLY A 102 1.91 0.87 -10.82
N GLY A 103 1.78 1.21 -12.09
CA GLY A 103 0.65 0.75 -12.89
C GLY A 103 0.71 -0.76 -13.13
N GLU A 104 -0.36 -1.33 -13.64
CA GLU A 104 -0.36 -2.73 -14.10
C GLU A 104 0.42 -2.85 -15.41
N ASP A 105 1.71 -2.91 -15.28
CA ASP A 105 2.68 -3.00 -16.38
C ASP A 105 3.06 -4.46 -16.63
N GLY A 106 2.70 -4.99 -17.80
CA GLY A 106 3.00 -6.38 -18.18
C GLY A 106 4.49 -6.70 -18.32
N TRP A 107 5.36 -5.69 -18.38
CA TRP A 107 6.80 -5.93 -18.38
C TRP A 107 7.30 -6.49 -17.04
N PHE A 108 6.68 -6.09 -15.92
CA PHE A 108 6.96 -6.64 -14.59
C PHE A 108 6.22 -7.97 -14.41
N THR A 109 6.74 -9.01 -15.10
CA THR A 109 6.24 -10.38 -14.94
C THR A 109 6.46 -10.89 -13.51
N LYS A 110 5.81 -12.01 -13.16
CA LYS A 110 6.00 -12.69 -11.88
C LYS A 110 7.48 -12.88 -11.55
N GLU A 111 8.25 -13.38 -12.50
CA GLU A 111 9.67 -13.71 -12.33
C GLU A 111 10.50 -12.46 -12.02
N ARG A 112 10.26 -11.35 -12.73
CA ARG A 112 10.96 -10.08 -12.49
C ARG A 112 10.63 -9.48 -11.13
N VAL A 113 9.37 -9.49 -10.73
CA VAL A 113 8.98 -9.01 -9.40
C VAL A 113 9.61 -9.87 -8.31
N VAL A 114 9.58 -11.21 -8.46
CA VAL A 114 10.25 -12.15 -7.53
C VAL A 114 11.72 -11.85 -7.38
N LEU A 115 12.44 -11.62 -8.49
CA LEU A 115 13.87 -11.29 -8.43
C LEU A 115 14.12 -9.97 -7.69
N ILE A 116 13.36 -8.92 -7.98
CA ILE A 116 13.48 -7.62 -7.30
C ILE A 116 13.23 -7.78 -5.80
N VAL A 117 12.16 -8.47 -5.41
CA VAL A 117 11.83 -8.69 -3.99
C VAL A 117 12.93 -9.45 -3.28
N ARG A 118 13.46 -10.53 -3.88
CA ARG A 118 14.56 -11.31 -3.32
C ARG A 118 15.83 -10.48 -3.12
N GLU A 119 16.20 -9.67 -4.12
CA GLU A 119 17.39 -8.81 -4.01
C GLU A 119 17.18 -7.72 -2.94
N LEU A 120 16.00 -7.14 -2.81
CA LEU A 120 15.68 -6.20 -1.73
C LEU A 120 15.82 -6.86 -0.36
N LYS A 121 15.24 -8.05 -0.18
CA LYS A 121 15.31 -8.77 1.11
C LYS A 121 16.72 -9.24 1.44
N LYS A 122 17.53 -9.55 0.44
CA LYS A 122 18.93 -9.92 0.62
C LYS A 122 19.79 -8.73 1.05
N GLN A 123 19.60 -7.56 0.44
CA GLN A 123 20.38 -6.36 0.75
C GLN A 123 19.88 -5.65 2.02
N PHE A 124 18.57 -5.68 2.29
CA PHE A 124 17.91 -4.99 3.39
C PHE A 124 16.99 -5.95 4.16
N PRO A 125 17.53 -6.94 4.88
CA PRO A 125 16.74 -8.00 5.53
C PRO A 125 15.81 -7.49 6.64
N ASP A 126 16.13 -6.37 7.25
CA ASP A 126 15.33 -5.69 8.29
C ASP A 126 14.23 -4.78 7.71
N CYS A 127 14.17 -4.62 6.40
CA CYS A 127 13.12 -3.85 5.74
C CYS A 127 11.91 -4.69 5.36
N ALA A 128 10.72 -4.13 5.58
CA ALA A 128 9.50 -4.70 5.04
C ALA A 128 9.30 -4.25 3.59
N VAL A 129 8.90 -5.18 2.72
CA VAL A 129 8.57 -4.95 1.31
C VAL A 129 7.07 -5.06 1.10
N THR A 130 6.45 -4.01 0.62
CA THR A 130 5.03 -3.96 0.24
C THR A 130 4.92 -3.82 -1.27
N LEU A 131 4.11 -4.63 -1.92
CA LEU A 131 3.80 -4.53 -3.34
C LEU A 131 2.45 -3.83 -3.55
N SER A 132 2.36 -2.93 -4.52
CA SER A 132 1.14 -2.24 -4.97
C SER A 132 1.17 -2.14 -6.49
N ILE A 133 0.90 -3.26 -7.16
CA ILE A 133 1.09 -3.46 -8.60
C ILE A 133 -0.15 -4.03 -9.30
N GLY A 134 -1.34 -3.70 -8.76
CA GLY A 134 -2.63 -4.13 -9.30
C GLY A 134 -3.01 -5.57 -8.99
N GLU A 135 -3.93 -6.12 -9.75
CA GLU A 135 -4.43 -7.47 -9.55
C GLU A 135 -3.48 -8.52 -10.10
N ARG A 136 -3.32 -9.61 -9.35
CA ARG A 136 -2.48 -10.75 -9.70
C ARG A 136 -3.21 -12.06 -9.43
N THR A 137 -2.72 -13.14 -9.98
CA THR A 137 -3.25 -14.48 -9.69
C THR A 137 -2.85 -14.93 -8.28
N LYS A 138 -3.60 -15.89 -7.73
CA LYS A 138 -3.27 -16.49 -6.44
C LYS A 138 -1.85 -17.05 -6.41
N GLU A 139 -1.45 -17.72 -7.50
CA GLU A 139 -0.10 -18.28 -7.65
C GLU A 139 0.97 -17.17 -7.61
N GLU A 140 0.73 -16.03 -8.28
CA GLU A 140 1.67 -14.90 -8.24
C GLU A 140 1.80 -14.32 -6.82
N TYR A 141 0.69 -14.17 -6.08
CA TYR A 141 0.75 -13.73 -4.68
C TYR A 141 1.54 -14.69 -3.80
N GLU A 142 1.38 -16.00 -3.97
CA GLU A 142 2.14 -17.02 -3.26
C GLU A 142 3.63 -16.89 -3.58
N CYS A 143 4.01 -16.77 -4.86
CA CYS A 143 5.40 -16.56 -5.28
C CYS A 143 6.01 -15.27 -4.72
N PHE A 144 5.26 -14.17 -4.67
CA PHE A 144 5.74 -12.92 -4.10
C PHE A 144 5.99 -13.04 -2.60
N ARG A 145 5.08 -13.70 -1.87
CA ARG A 145 5.26 -13.99 -0.45
C ARG A 145 6.49 -14.86 -0.19
N GLU A 146 6.67 -15.93 -0.95
CA GLU A 146 7.84 -16.81 -0.85
C GLU A 146 9.15 -16.09 -1.21
N ALA A 147 9.10 -15.10 -2.09
CA ALA A 147 10.22 -14.24 -2.39
C ALA A 147 10.60 -13.29 -1.24
N GLY A 148 9.69 -13.10 -0.26
CA GLY A 148 9.90 -12.26 0.91
C GLY A 148 9.07 -10.97 0.93
N ALA A 149 8.07 -10.80 0.06
CA ALA A 149 7.13 -9.69 0.17
C ALA A 149 6.30 -9.84 1.46
N ASP A 150 6.35 -8.81 2.30
CA ASP A 150 5.69 -8.82 3.61
C ASP A 150 4.22 -8.42 3.52
N ARG A 151 3.85 -7.58 2.55
CA ARG A 151 2.50 -7.03 2.39
C ARG A 151 2.16 -6.84 0.91
N TYR A 152 0.87 -6.89 0.64
CA TYR A 152 0.31 -6.49 -0.65
C TYR A 152 -0.79 -5.45 -0.43
N LEU A 153 -0.72 -4.33 -1.15
CA LEU A 153 -1.73 -3.29 -1.16
C LEU A 153 -2.55 -3.43 -2.44
N LEU A 154 -3.72 -4.01 -2.32
CA LEU A 154 -4.73 -4.03 -3.37
C LEU A 154 -5.82 -3.01 -3.01
N ARG A 155 -6.01 -2.03 -3.88
CA ARG A 155 -7.00 -0.98 -3.65
C ARG A 155 -8.39 -1.48 -3.99
N HIS A 156 -9.34 -1.13 -3.15
CA HIS A 156 -10.75 -1.47 -3.37
C HIS A 156 -11.38 -0.63 -4.49
N GLU A 157 -10.90 0.59 -4.68
CA GLU A 157 -11.27 1.62 -5.67
C GLU A 157 -12.68 2.19 -5.47
N THR A 158 -13.75 1.39 -5.60
CA THR A 158 -15.14 1.81 -5.39
C THR A 158 -15.96 0.71 -4.74
N ALA A 159 -17.07 1.09 -4.13
CA ALA A 159 -18.12 0.19 -3.62
C ALA A 159 -19.36 0.19 -4.55
N ASP A 160 -19.34 0.94 -5.64
CA ASP A 160 -20.39 0.93 -6.65
C ASP A 160 -20.18 -0.22 -7.63
N ASP A 161 -21.29 -0.85 -8.03
CA ASP A 161 -21.35 -1.93 -9.02
C ASP A 161 -21.16 -1.40 -10.45
#